data_e02bc2e1679aac9d1aa2e0ed9506510b
#
_entry.id   e02bc2e1679aac9d1aa2e0ed9506510b
#
_cell.length_a   1.000
_cell.length_b   1.000
_cell.length_c   1.000
_cell.angle_alpha   90.00
_cell.angle_beta   90.00
_cell.angle_gamma   90.00
#
_symmetry.space_group_name_H-M   'P 1'
#
loop_
_entity.id
_entity.type
_entity.pdbx_description
1 polymer ?
#
loop_
_entity_poly.entity_id
_entity_poly.type
_entity_poly.pdbx_seq_one_letter_code
_entity_poly.pdbx_strand_id
1 'polypeptide(L)'
;MTTALTGNLRGIVAMVAAVGCFSLMDALLKTLAASYPAMQVAALRGWAALPLVAAYVLWRGELSGLLRVRWSLHLLRGVLNVTMLGLFAYALTELGLAEAYTLFFIAPLLITALSTVVLREKVRAAHWVAIALGMVGVVVALRPSQDAFFTLGALAVLGAACGYAVSAITGRVLTRTDSSASLVFWTTALLALGAGALAWPRWVGVQDTHWQLVAGLGITGFLGQLAITEAFRHGQAAVVAPFEYTALAWGMGLDWVLWQAVPGYSTLLGGAIIIGSGLYLVRQERTQAVVPP
;
A
#
# COMPACT_ATOMS: atom_id res chain seq x y z
N MET A 1 -0.77 23.85 16.71
CA MET A 1 -1.91 23.40 15.86
C MET A 1 -1.63 23.52 14.36
N THR A 2 -1.05 24.61 13.88
CA THR A 2 -0.64 24.80 12.46
C THR A 2 0.33 23.73 11.94
N THR A 3 1.28 23.27 12.75
CA THR A 3 2.26 22.24 12.37
C THR A 3 1.65 20.84 12.13
N ALA A 4 0.60 20.46 12.88
CA ALA A 4 -0.06 19.16 12.70
C ALA A 4 -0.90 19.13 11.42
N LEU A 5 -1.52 20.22 11.05
CA LEU A 5 -2.34 20.35 9.84
C LEU A 5 -1.50 20.38 8.56
N THR A 6 -0.35 21.08 8.59
CA THR A 6 0.64 20.98 7.50
C THR A 6 1.22 19.58 7.41
N GLY A 7 1.34 18.84 8.53
CA GLY A 7 1.74 17.44 8.59
C GLY A 7 0.74 16.52 7.88
N ASN A 8 -0.56 16.63 8.20
CA ASN A 8 -1.59 15.80 7.55
C ASN A 8 -1.65 16.02 6.03
N LEU A 9 -1.57 17.27 5.56
CA LEU A 9 -1.56 17.55 4.12
C LEU A 9 -0.31 16.95 3.42
N ARG A 10 0.86 17.05 4.05
CA ARG A 10 2.07 16.37 3.55
C ARG A 10 1.88 14.86 3.52
N GLY A 11 1.28 14.28 4.58
CA GLY A 11 0.95 12.86 4.64
C GLY A 11 0.00 12.43 3.51
N ILE A 12 -1.04 13.21 3.22
CA ILE A 12 -1.99 12.96 2.11
C ILE A 12 -1.26 12.97 0.77
N VAL A 13 -0.47 14.01 0.47
CA VAL A 13 0.29 14.10 -0.79
C VAL A 13 1.25 12.91 -0.93
N ALA A 14 1.96 12.58 0.14
CA ALA A 14 2.86 11.43 0.14
C ALA A 14 2.10 10.11 -0.06
N MET A 15 0.90 9.93 0.52
CA MET A 15 0.08 8.74 0.32
C MET A 15 -0.41 8.62 -1.13
N VAL A 16 -0.93 9.70 -1.72
CA VAL A 16 -1.38 9.69 -3.13
C VAL A 16 -0.21 9.36 -4.07
N ALA A 17 0.99 9.92 -3.81
CA ALA A 17 2.20 9.60 -4.57
C ALA A 17 2.63 8.13 -4.37
N ALA A 18 2.58 7.62 -3.12
CA ALA A 18 2.87 6.22 -2.82
C ALA A 18 1.97 5.27 -3.58
N VAL A 19 0.67 5.55 -3.56
CA VAL A 19 -0.34 4.74 -4.26
C VAL A 19 -0.13 4.80 -5.77
N GLY A 20 0.21 5.97 -6.33
CA GLY A 20 0.58 6.09 -7.75
C GLY A 20 1.80 5.24 -8.13
N CYS A 21 2.86 5.27 -7.31
CA CYS A 21 4.03 4.42 -7.51
C CYS A 21 3.69 2.94 -7.41
N PHE A 22 2.87 2.53 -6.44
CA PHE A 22 2.43 1.14 -6.30
C PHE A 22 1.51 0.71 -7.43
N SER A 23 0.61 1.55 -7.91
CA SER A 23 -0.24 1.23 -9.07
C SER A 23 0.60 1.02 -10.34
N LEU A 24 1.63 1.84 -10.57
CA LEU A 24 2.57 1.63 -11.67
C LEU A 24 3.38 0.34 -11.48
N MET A 25 3.79 0.06 -10.25
CA MET A 25 4.45 -1.20 -9.91
C MET A 25 3.53 -2.39 -10.17
N ASP A 26 2.23 -2.32 -9.85
CA ASP A 26 1.26 -3.39 -10.07
C ASP A 26 1.05 -3.64 -11.58
N ALA A 27 1.13 -2.62 -12.42
CA ALA A 27 1.13 -2.78 -13.88
C ALA A 27 2.35 -3.57 -14.37
N LEU A 28 3.54 -3.30 -13.80
CA LEU A 28 4.75 -4.08 -14.10
C LEU A 28 4.66 -5.51 -13.55
N LEU A 29 4.11 -5.67 -12.34
CA LEU A 29 3.84 -6.98 -11.72
C LEU A 29 2.91 -7.83 -12.60
N LYS A 30 1.82 -7.24 -13.11
CA LYS A 30 0.87 -7.90 -14.01
C LYS A 30 1.57 -8.47 -15.26
N THR A 31 2.50 -7.73 -15.81
CA THR A 31 3.27 -8.18 -16.99
C THR A 31 4.21 -9.35 -16.63
N LEU A 32 4.92 -9.28 -15.51
CA LEU A 32 5.86 -10.32 -15.09
C LEU A 32 5.17 -11.57 -14.54
N ALA A 33 4.00 -11.43 -13.95
CA ALA A 33 3.22 -12.54 -13.40
C ALA A 33 2.78 -13.57 -14.46
N ALA A 34 2.77 -13.18 -15.74
CA ALA A 34 2.53 -14.09 -16.87
C ALA A 34 3.69 -15.10 -17.07
N SER A 35 4.91 -14.76 -16.60
CA SER A 35 6.13 -15.55 -16.86
C SER A 35 6.77 -16.13 -15.60
N TYR A 36 6.45 -15.61 -14.41
CA TYR A 36 7.12 -15.97 -13.16
C TYR A 36 6.14 -16.20 -12.01
N PRO A 37 6.48 -17.11 -11.07
CA PRO A 37 5.70 -17.28 -9.83
C PRO A 37 5.58 -15.97 -9.03
N ALA A 38 4.42 -15.75 -8.41
CA ALA A 38 4.15 -14.51 -7.67
C ALA A 38 5.20 -14.19 -6.57
N MET A 39 5.66 -15.22 -5.83
CA MET A 39 6.68 -15.06 -4.81
C MET A 39 8.04 -14.67 -5.40
N GLN A 40 8.37 -15.16 -6.61
CA GLN A 40 9.59 -14.77 -7.31
C GLN A 40 9.53 -13.31 -7.74
N VAL A 41 8.39 -12.86 -8.28
CA VAL A 41 8.22 -11.45 -8.68
C VAL A 41 8.33 -10.52 -7.48
N ALA A 42 7.77 -10.92 -6.33
CA ALA A 42 7.94 -10.18 -5.07
C ALA A 42 9.39 -10.12 -4.57
N ALA A 43 10.13 -11.24 -4.70
CA ALA A 43 11.55 -11.28 -4.38
C ALA A 43 12.36 -10.37 -5.32
N LEU A 44 12.12 -10.44 -6.63
CA LEU A 44 12.76 -9.60 -7.65
C LEU A 44 12.51 -8.10 -7.37
N ARG A 45 11.27 -7.73 -7.03
CA ARG A 45 10.93 -6.38 -6.58
C ARG A 45 11.81 -5.94 -5.41
N GLY A 46 11.91 -6.78 -4.38
CA GLY A 46 12.72 -6.49 -3.20
C GLY A 46 14.21 -6.36 -3.54
N TRP A 47 14.77 -7.32 -4.27
CA TRP A 47 16.18 -7.33 -4.65
C TRP A 47 16.55 -6.17 -5.57
N ALA A 48 15.70 -5.82 -6.54
CA ALA A 48 15.94 -4.68 -7.41
C ALA A 48 15.83 -3.33 -6.69
N ALA A 49 15.00 -3.23 -5.64
CA ALA A 49 14.90 -2.03 -4.82
C ALA A 49 16.06 -1.87 -3.83
N LEU A 50 16.67 -2.97 -3.34
CA LEU A 50 17.72 -2.93 -2.30
C LEU A 50 18.91 -2.04 -2.66
N PRO A 51 19.48 -2.04 -3.88
CA PRO A 51 20.58 -1.13 -4.23
C PRO A 51 20.17 0.35 -4.11
N LEU A 52 18.94 0.70 -4.52
CA LEU A 52 18.41 2.06 -4.41
C LEU A 52 18.20 2.47 -2.96
N VAL A 53 17.69 1.55 -2.15
CA VAL A 53 17.51 1.74 -0.70
C VAL A 53 18.86 1.88 -0.02
N ALA A 54 19.86 1.06 -0.37
CA ALA A 54 21.21 1.17 0.18
C ALA A 54 21.85 2.51 -0.19
N ALA A 55 21.73 2.95 -1.44
CA ALA A 55 22.20 4.25 -1.88
C ALA A 55 21.52 5.39 -1.10
N TYR A 56 20.20 5.29 -0.85
CA TYR A 56 19.45 6.26 -0.05
C TYR A 56 19.94 6.31 1.40
N VAL A 57 20.18 5.15 2.03
CA VAL A 57 20.72 5.06 3.40
C VAL A 57 22.11 5.69 3.48
N LEU A 58 22.97 5.42 2.50
CA LEU A 58 24.32 6.01 2.41
C LEU A 58 24.25 7.53 2.25
N TRP A 59 23.41 8.00 1.34
CA TRP A 59 23.20 9.43 1.11
C TRP A 59 22.69 10.17 2.34
N ARG A 60 21.85 9.52 3.14
CA ARG A 60 21.33 10.05 4.41
C ARG A 60 22.35 9.97 5.56
N GLY A 61 23.45 9.24 5.38
CA GLY A 61 24.44 9.03 6.44
C GLY A 61 23.92 8.18 7.62
N GLU A 62 22.89 7.37 7.39
CA GLU A 62 22.15 6.67 8.46
C GLU A 62 22.55 5.19 8.64
N LEU A 63 23.72 4.78 8.13
CA LEU A 63 24.21 3.39 8.26
C LEU A 63 24.25 2.88 9.70
N SER A 64 24.77 3.72 10.62
CA SER A 64 24.86 3.34 12.03
C SER A 64 23.50 3.17 12.70
N GLY A 65 22.46 3.82 12.16
CA GLY A 65 21.07 3.72 12.62
C GLY A 65 20.38 2.41 12.23
N LEU A 66 20.87 1.71 11.19
CA LEU A 66 20.22 0.48 10.70
C LEU A 66 20.18 -0.64 11.75
N LEU A 67 21.19 -0.74 12.60
CA LEU A 67 21.26 -1.78 13.63
C LEU A 67 20.59 -1.36 14.95
N ARG A 68 20.35 -0.06 15.13
CA ARG A 68 19.74 0.49 16.36
C ARG A 68 18.24 0.71 16.15
N VAL A 69 17.52 -0.35 15.84
CA VAL A 69 16.10 -0.34 15.53
C VAL A 69 15.30 -1.25 16.45
N ARG A 70 13.99 -1.07 16.48
CA ARG A 70 13.08 -1.93 17.25
C ARG A 70 12.84 -3.25 16.49
N TRP A 71 13.78 -4.17 16.58
CA TRP A 71 13.81 -5.44 15.83
C TRP A 71 12.52 -6.23 15.88
N SER A 72 11.88 -6.33 17.06
CA SER A 72 10.62 -7.07 17.20
C SER A 72 9.53 -6.55 16.26
N LEU A 73 9.44 -5.24 16.08
CA LEU A 73 8.43 -4.62 15.22
C LEU A 73 8.82 -4.70 13.74
N HIS A 74 10.11 -4.61 13.39
CA HIS A 74 10.57 -4.83 12.02
C HIS A 74 10.34 -6.27 11.57
N LEU A 75 10.68 -7.25 12.42
CA LEU A 75 10.46 -8.67 12.14
C LEU A 75 8.96 -8.98 12.03
N LEU A 76 8.13 -8.44 12.94
CA LEU A 76 6.68 -8.55 12.84
C LEU A 76 6.18 -8.05 11.48
N ARG A 77 6.62 -6.86 11.04
CA ARG A 77 6.24 -6.32 9.72
C ARG A 77 6.74 -7.19 8.57
N GLY A 78 7.95 -7.71 8.67
CA GLY A 78 8.51 -8.62 7.68
C GLY A 78 7.65 -9.88 7.52
N VAL A 79 7.32 -10.53 8.63
CA VAL A 79 6.46 -11.72 8.65
C VAL A 79 5.06 -11.39 8.11
N LEU A 80 4.45 -10.30 8.58
CA LEU A 80 3.13 -9.88 8.11
C LEU A 80 3.12 -9.61 6.60
N ASN A 81 4.13 -8.93 6.06
CA ASN A 81 4.20 -8.61 4.64
C ASN A 81 4.35 -9.87 3.77
N VAL A 82 5.16 -10.83 4.19
CA VAL A 82 5.32 -12.11 3.47
C VAL A 82 4.05 -12.96 3.58
N THR A 83 3.45 -13.04 4.78
CA THR A 83 2.20 -13.79 5.00
C THR A 83 1.05 -13.19 4.19
N MET A 84 0.90 -11.86 4.23
CA MET A 84 -0.09 -11.13 3.44
C MET A 84 0.02 -11.44 1.95
N LEU A 85 1.24 -11.44 1.41
CA LEU A 85 1.49 -11.77 0.02
C LEU A 85 1.09 -13.22 -0.30
N GLY A 86 1.40 -14.17 0.60
CA GLY A 86 1.01 -15.57 0.46
C GLY A 86 -0.51 -15.77 0.49
N LEU A 87 -1.18 -15.13 1.44
CA LEU A 87 -2.64 -15.18 1.56
C LEU A 87 -3.33 -14.55 0.34
N PHE A 88 -2.82 -13.41 -0.15
CA PHE A 88 -3.38 -12.76 -1.32
C PHE A 88 -3.15 -13.59 -2.60
N ALA A 89 -1.95 -14.18 -2.75
CA ALA A 89 -1.67 -15.07 -3.88
C ALA A 89 -2.56 -16.33 -3.84
N TYR A 90 -2.79 -16.93 -2.66
CA TYR A 90 -3.73 -18.04 -2.51
C TYR A 90 -5.16 -17.62 -2.89
N ALA A 91 -5.61 -16.47 -2.42
CA ALA A 91 -6.95 -15.97 -2.73
C ALA A 91 -7.20 -15.84 -4.23
N LEU A 92 -6.20 -15.43 -5.00
CA LEU A 92 -6.30 -15.31 -6.46
C LEU A 92 -6.43 -16.66 -7.19
N THR A 93 -6.25 -17.79 -6.50
CA THR A 93 -6.57 -19.12 -7.07
C THR A 93 -8.07 -19.43 -7.04
N GLU A 94 -8.84 -18.75 -6.19
CA GLU A 94 -10.28 -18.97 -6.00
C GLU A 94 -11.13 -17.78 -6.44
N LEU A 95 -10.58 -16.57 -6.35
CA LEU A 95 -11.28 -15.30 -6.60
C LEU A 95 -10.74 -14.60 -7.84
N GLY A 96 -11.63 -13.92 -8.55
CA GLY A 96 -11.21 -12.94 -9.53
C GLY A 96 -10.48 -11.75 -8.90
N LEU A 97 -9.64 -11.09 -9.69
CA LEU A 97 -8.83 -9.96 -9.21
C LEU A 97 -9.69 -8.82 -8.64
N ALA A 98 -10.82 -8.52 -9.29
CA ALA A 98 -11.75 -7.48 -8.84
C ALA A 98 -12.36 -7.79 -7.48
N GLU A 99 -12.72 -9.07 -7.24
CA GLU A 99 -13.28 -9.54 -5.98
C GLU A 99 -12.24 -9.48 -4.86
N ALA A 100 -11.01 -9.97 -5.13
CA ALA A 100 -9.91 -9.91 -4.19
C ALA A 100 -9.58 -8.46 -3.79
N TYR A 101 -9.48 -7.54 -4.75
CA TYR A 101 -9.24 -6.12 -4.44
C TYR A 101 -10.39 -5.47 -3.69
N THR A 102 -11.66 -5.80 -4.04
CA THR A 102 -12.80 -5.25 -3.31
C THR A 102 -12.74 -5.61 -1.84
N LEU A 103 -12.44 -6.88 -1.52
CA LEU A 103 -12.29 -7.34 -0.14
C LEU A 103 -11.05 -6.73 0.53
N PHE A 104 -9.93 -6.62 -0.18
CA PHE A 104 -8.71 -6.03 0.37
C PHE A 104 -8.88 -4.55 0.73
N PHE A 105 -9.70 -3.82 0.01
CA PHE A 105 -10.00 -2.41 0.30
C PHE A 105 -10.75 -2.16 1.61
N ILE A 106 -11.03 -3.21 2.41
CA ILE A 106 -11.41 -3.04 3.83
C ILE A 106 -10.23 -2.52 4.68
N ALA A 107 -8.99 -2.63 4.19
CA ALA A 107 -7.79 -2.27 4.91
C ALA A 107 -7.77 -0.82 5.45
N PRO A 108 -8.16 0.24 4.70
CA PRO A 108 -8.24 1.60 5.23
C PRO A 108 -9.20 1.74 6.42
N LEU A 109 -10.31 0.98 6.42
CA LEU A 109 -11.23 0.90 7.56
C LEU A 109 -10.53 0.30 8.78
N LEU A 110 -9.82 -0.81 8.60
CA LEU A 110 -9.08 -1.50 9.65
C LEU A 110 -7.93 -0.65 10.19
N ILE A 111 -7.18 0.05 9.32
CA ILE A 111 -6.11 0.98 9.71
C ILE A 111 -6.70 2.09 10.59
N THR A 112 -7.81 2.69 10.16
CA THR A 112 -8.48 3.75 10.92
C THR A 112 -8.99 3.25 12.26
N ALA A 113 -9.62 2.07 12.30
CA ALA A 113 -10.08 1.47 13.56
C ALA A 113 -8.90 1.16 14.51
N LEU A 114 -7.83 0.54 14.00
CA LEU A 114 -6.64 0.25 14.79
C LEU A 114 -5.92 1.53 15.27
N SER A 115 -5.95 2.61 14.48
CA SER A 115 -5.33 3.89 14.88
C SER A 115 -5.99 4.48 16.13
N THR A 116 -7.31 4.30 16.30
CA THR A 116 -8.01 4.76 17.51
C THR A 116 -7.53 4.03 18.76
N VAL A 117 -7.30 2.71 18.66
CA VAL A 117 -6.96 1.85 19.80
C VAL A 117 -5.46 1.91 20.08
N VAL A 118 -4.62 1.69 19.07
CA VAL A 118 -3.17 1.52 19.22
C VAL A 118 -2.45 2.86 19.31
N LEU A 119 -2.83 3.82 18.45
CA LEU A 119 -2.18 5.13 18.37
C LEU A 119 -2.90 6.19 19.20
N ARG A 120 -4.11 5.88 19.68
CA ARG A 120 -5.01 6.81 20.39
C ARG A 120 -5.29 8.08 19.57
N GLU A 121 -5.37 7.93 18.24
CA GLU A 121 -5.73 9.02 17.34
C GLU A 121 -7.22 9.37 17.49
N LYS A 122 -7.52 10.67 17.54
CA LYS A 122 -8.92 11.13 17.59
C LYS A 122 -9.50 11.14 16.18
N VAL A 123 -10.27 10.10 15.86
CA VAL A 123 -10.94 9.94 14.58
C VAL A 123 -12.29 10.64 14.60
N ARG A 124 -12.51 11.56 13.68
CA ARG A 124 -13.75 12.32 13.53
C ARG A 124 -14.72 11.62 12.61
N ALA A 125 -16.01 11.97 12.71
CA ALA A 125 -17.05 11.43 11.84
C ALA A 125 -16.73 11.61 10.35
N ALA A 126 -16.06 12.71 9.98
CA ALA A 126 -15.64 12.96 8.60
C ALA A 126 -14.74 11.86 8.02
N HIS A 127 -13.84 11.27 8.82
CA HIS A 127 -12.97 10.17 8.38
C HIS A 127 -13.79 8.91 8.11
N TRP A 128 -14.72 8.58 9.01
CA TRP A 128 -15.59 7.42 8.83
C TRP A 128 -16.50 7.57 7.60
N VAL A 129 -17.04 8.77 7.38
CA VAL A 129 -17.83 9.08 6.19
C VAL A 129 -16.97 8.94 4.92
N ALA A 130 -15.75 9.47 4.91
CA ALA A 130 -14.87 9.35 3.76
C ALA A 130 -14.52 7.88 3.44
N ILE A 131 -14.25 7.07 4.46
CA ILE A 131 -13.99 5.63 4.31
C ILE A 131 -15.22 4.91 3.77
N ALA A 132 -16.40 5.17 4.34
CA ALA A 132 -17.63 4.55 3.88
C ALA A 132 -17.94 4.90 2.42
N LEU A 133 -17.81 6.17 2.03
CA LEU A 133 -17.97 6.63 0.65
C LEU A 133 -16.92 6.00 -0.27
N GLY A 134 -15.66 5.94 0.15
CA GLY A 134 -14.59 5.27 -0.59
C GLY A 134 -14.92 3.80 -0.85
N MET A 135 -15.37 3.07 0.16
CA MET A 135 -15.80 1.68 0.02
C MET A 135 -17.00 1.52 -0.93
N VAL A 136 -18.01 2.40 -0.84
CA VAL A 136 -19.12 2.40 -1.80
C VAL A 136 -18.58 2.61 -3.23
N GLY A 137 -17.65 3.54 -3.42
CA GLY A 137 -17.00 3.77 -4.72
C GLY A 137 -16.29 2.53 -5.25
N VAL A 138 -15.58 1.78 -4.38
CA VAL A 138 -14.92 0.51 -4.72
C VAL A 138 -15.94 -0.53 -5.20
N VAL A 139 -17.00 -0.75 -4.43
CA VAL A 139 -18.06 -1.73 -4.76
C VAL A 139 -18.74 -1.38 -6.09
N VAL A 140 -19.05 -0.10 -6.30
CA VAL A 140 -19.65 0.39 -7.57
C VAL A 140 -18.71 0.18 -8.75
N ALA A 141 -17.39 0.44 -8.57
CA ALA A 141 -16.41 0.30 -9.64
C ALA A 141 -16.15 -1.15 -10.02
N LEU A 142 -15.94 -2.03 -9.03
CA LEU A 142 -15.47 -3.40 -9.24
C LEU A 142 -16.60 -4.43 -9.40
N ARG A 143 -17.82 -4.13 -8.92
CA ARG A 143 -19.01 -4.99 -9.05
C ARG A 143 -18.75 -6.45 -8.67
N PRO A 144 -18.28 -6.74 -7.45
CA PRO A 144 -17.96 -8.11 -7.05
C PRO A 144 -19.21 -9.01 -7.07
N SER A 145 -19.02 -10.29 -7.37
CA SER A 145 -20.08 -11.29 -7.26
C SER A 145 -20.42 -11.55 -5.80
N GLN A 146 -21.69 -11.86 -5.50
CA GLN A 146 -22.11 -12.15 -4.12
C GLN A 146 -21.48 -13.44 -3.58
N ASP A 147 -21.30 -14.45 -4.42
CA ASP A 147 -20.73 -15.74 -4.04
C ASP A 147 -19.25 -15.65 -3.64
N ALA A 148 -18.53 -14.64 -4.14
CA ALA A 148 -17.14 -14.41 -3.80
C ALA A 148 -16.88 -14.18 -2.30
N PHE A 149 -17.89 -13.65 -1.56
CA PHE A 149 -17.72 -13.31 -0.14
C PHE A 149 -17.70 -14.52 0.81
N PHE A 150 -18.14 -15.70 0.35
CA PHE A 150 -18.29 -16.89 1.18
C PHE A 150 -17.28 -18.01 0.87
N THR A 151 -16.10 -17.66 0.36
CA THR A 151 -15.05 -18.59 -0.01
C THR A 151 -13.85 -18.57 0.97
N LEU A 152 -13.02 -19.62 0.96
CA LEU A 152 -11.73 -19.59 1.68
C LEU A 152 -10.82 -18.51 1.12
N GLY A 153 -10.90 -18.23 -0.19
CA GLY A 153 -10.21 -17.11 -0.83
C GLY A 153 -10.59 -15.78 -0.20
N ALA A 154 -11.88 -15.54 0.08
CA ALA A 154 -12.33 -14.34 0.77
C ALA A 154 -11.73 -14.21 2.17
N LEU A 155 -11.71 -15.29 2.95
CA LEU A 155 -11.08 -15.31 4.27
C LEU A 155 -9.57 -15.02 4.18
N ALA A 156 -8.91 -15.54 3.16
CA ALA A 156 -7.48 -15.28 2.94
C ALA A 156 -7.23 -13.79 2.60
N VAL A 157 -8.06 -13.16 1.76
CA VAL A 157 -7.96 -11.71 1.48
C VAL A 157 -8.20 -10.89 2.74
N LEU A 158 -9.21 -11.22 3.52
CA LEU A 158 -9.49 -10.52 4.79
C LEU A 158 -8.35 -10.67 5.78
N GLY A 159 -7.75 -11.87 5.86
CA GLY A 159 -6.52 -12.11 6.64
C GLY A 159 -5.35 -11.26 6.13
N ALA A 160 -5.18 -11.15 4.81
CA ALA A 160 -4.17 -10.29 4.19
C ALA A 160 -4.42 -8.81 4.51
N ALA A 161 -5.66 -8.32 4.43
CA ALA A 161 -6.03 -6.95 4.76
C ALA A 161 -5.81 -6.63 6.25
N CYS A 162 -6.12 -7.57 7.15
CA CYS A 162 -5.79 -7.44 8.57
C CYS A 162 -4.28 -7.38 8.81
N GLY A 163 -3.52 -8.26 8.17
CA GLY A 163 -2.05 -8.26 8.24
C GLY A 163 -1.45 -6.94 7.75
N TYR A 164 -1.97 -6.42 6.64
CA TYR A 164 -1.58 -5.12 6.10
C TYR A 164 -1.89 -3.98 7.07
N ALA A 165 -3.10 -3.94 7.63
CA ALA A 165 -3.49 -2.90 8.58
C ALA A 165 -2.60 -2.91 9.84
N VAL A 166 -2.30 -4.09 10.39
CA VAL A 166 -1.37 -4.24 11.52
C VAL A 166 0.05 -3.79 11.13
N SER A 167 0.52 -4.15 9.92
CA SER A 167 1.82 -3.74 9.40
C SER A 167 1.90 -2.21 9.23
N ALA A 168 0.84 -1.57 8.71
CA ALA A 168 0.76 -0.12 8.54
C ALA A 168 0.82 0.62 9.90
N ILE A 169 0.01 0.19 10.87
CA ILE A 169 0.01 0.75 12.24
C ILE A 169 1.36 0.53 12.92
N THR A 170 1.96 -0.65 12.78
CA THR A 170 3.31 -0.93 13.28
C THR A 170 4.34 -0.01 12.63
N GLY A 171 4.23 0.22 11.31
CA GLY A 171 5.03 1.22 10.59
C GLY A 171 4.88 2.62 11.18
N ARG A 172 3.64 3.05 11.45
CA ARG A 172 3.36 4.35 12.09
C ARG A 172 3.97 4.45 13.49
N VAL A 173 3.93 3.38 14.27
CA VAL A 173 4.61 3.33 15.59
C VAL A 173 6.13 3.49 15.42
N LEU A 174 6.72 2.78 14.46
CA LEU A 174 8.16 2.81 14.19
C LEU A 174 8.63 4.19 13.69
N THR A 175 7.79 4.94 12.96
CA THR A 175 8.18 6.30 12.51
C THR A 175 8.45 7.28 13.66
N ARG A 176 8.05 6.95 14.89
CA ARG A 176 8.31 7.76 16.08
C ARG A 176 9.71 7.56 16.67
N THR A 177 10.33 6.42 16.39
CA THR A 177 11.61 6.02 16.98
C THR A 177 12.70 5.80 15.95
N ASP A 178 12.32 5.30 14.78
CA ASP A 178 13.25 4.85 13.74
C ASP A 178 13.23 5.84 12.56
N SER A 179 14.32 5.92 11.83
CA SER A 179 14.40 6.78 10.65
C SER A 179 13.63 6.21 9.46
N SER A 180 13.24 7.07 8.52
CA SER A 180 12.61 6.61 7.27
C SER A 180 13.54 5.67 6.49
N ALA A 181 14.84 5.91 6.50
CA ALA A 181 15.81 5.06 5.83
C ALA A 181 15.85 3.65 6.43
N SER A 182 15.86 3.53 7.77
CA SER A 182 15.81 2.23 8.45
C SER A 182 14.49 1.49 8.17
N LEU A 183 13.36 2.21 8.18
CA LEU A 183 12.05 1.63 7.89
C LEU A 183 11.98 1.09 6.46
N VAL A 184 12.40 1.87 5.47
CA VAL A 184 12.41 1.45 4.06
C VAL A 184 13.38 0.29 3.86
N PHE A 185 14.58 0.36 4.45
CA PHE A 185 15.58 -0.69 4.33
C PHE A 185 15.08 -2.03 4.86
N TRP A 186 14.64 -2.08 6.11
CA TRP A 186 14.23 -3.35 6.74
C TRP A 186 12.93 -3.90 6.14
N THR A 187 11.99 -3.04 5.75
CA THR A 187 10.77 -3.52 5.05
C THR A 187 11.13 -4.17 3.72
N THR A 188 12.03 -3.55 2.94
CA THR A 188 12.45 -4.07 1.63
C THR A 188 13.33 -5.32 1.78
N ALA A 189 14.29 -5.31 2.70
CA ALA A 189 15.20 -6.43 2.92
C ALA A 189 14.48 -7.68 3.43
N LEU A 190 13.60 -7.53 4.42
CA LEU A 190 12.84 -8.66 4.97
C LEU A 190 11.85 -9.23 3.95
N LEU A 191 11.22 -8.39 3.12
CA LEU A 191 10.40 -8.84 2.01
C LEU A 191 11.25 -9.61 0.98
N ALA A 192 12.38 -9.06 0.57
CA ALA A 192 13.28 -9.68 -0.42
C ALA A 192 13.77 -11.05 0.06
N LEU A 193 14.19 -11.15 1.32
CA LEU A 193 14.65 -12.41 1.93
C LEU A 193 13.51 -13.41 2.10
N GLY A 194 12.38 -13.00 2.68
CA GLY A 194 11.25 -13.89 2.94
C GLY A 194 10.60 -14.40 1.66
N ALA A 195 10.29 -13.51 0.71
CA ALA A 195 9.75 -13.91 -0.58
C ALA A 195 10.76 -14.72 -1.40
N GLY A 196 12.05 -14.37 -1.34
CA GLY A 196 13.14 -15.11 -1.98
C GLY A 196 13.26 -16.55 -1.46
N ALA A 197 13.22 -16.73 -0.15
CA ALA A 197 13.26 -18.06 0.47
C ALA A 197 12.06 -18.92 0.05
N LEU A 198 10.85 -18.35 0.00
CA LEU A 198 9.64 -19.04 -0.46
C LEU A 198 9.63 -19.31 -1.96
N ALA A 199 10.24 -18.45 -2.77
CA ALA A 199 10.32 -18.62 -4.20
C ALA A 199 11.40 -19.63 -4.63
N TRP A 200 12.45 -19.82 -3.80
CA TRP A 200 13.63 -20.62 -4.14
C TRP A 200 13.33 -21.99 -4.75
N PRO A 201 12.41 -22.83 -4.17
CA PRO A 201 12.16 -24.16 -4.70
C PRO A 201 11.54 -24.18 -6.12
N ARG A 202 10.95 -23.07 -6.56
CA ARG A 202 10.26 -22.92 -7.86
C ARG A 202 10.84 -21.77 -8.67
N TRP A 203 12.11 -21.43 -8.43
CA TRP A 203 12.74 -20.30 -9.11
C TRP A 203 12.92 -20.58 -10.60
N VAL A 204 12.48 -19.63 -11.42
CA VAL A 204 12.64 -19.63 -12.88
C VAL A 204 13.70 -18.57 -13.26
N GLY A 205 14.60 -18.92 -14.16
CA GLY A 205 15.61 -17.96 -14.66
C GLY A 205 14.96 -16.72 -15.27
N VAL A 206 15.47 -15.55 -14.93
CA VAL A 206 14.94 -14.28 -15.48
C VAL A 206 15.45 -14.10 -16.90
N GLN A 207 14.52 -13.88 -17.84
CA GLN A 207 14.84 -13.63 -19.24
C GLN A 207 15.50 -12.25 -19.41
N ASP A 208 16.46 -12.15 -20.33
CA ASP A 208 17.22 -10.91 -20.54
C ASP A 208 16.33 -9.71 -20.90
N THR A 209 15.25 -9.95 -21.63
CA THR A 209 14.28 -8.92 -22.03
C THR A 209 13.47 -8.37 -20.85
N HIS A 210 13.40 -9.07 -19.71
CA HIS A 210 12.59 -8.68 -18.56
C HIS A 210 13.35 -7.86 -17.51
N TRP A 211 14.68 -7.70 -17.64
CA TRP A 211 15.46 -6.93 -16.66
C TRP A 211 15.05 -5.46 -16.56
N GLN A 212 14.57 -4.87 -17.66
CA GLN A 212 14.04 -3.50 -17.63
C GLN A 212 12.77 -3.41 -16.76
N LEU A 213 11.88 -4.40 -16.85
CA LEU A 213 10.68 -4.48 -16.00
C LEU A 213 11.05 -4.70 -14.53
N VAL A 214 12.05 -5.55 -14.26
CA VAL A 214 12.58 -5.78 -12.90
C VAL A 214 13.20 -4.51 -12.33
N ALA A 215 13.96 -3.75 -13.13
CA ALA A 215 14.48 -2.44 -12.71
C ALA A 215 13.33 -1.45 -12.41
N GLY A 216 12.31 -1.41 -13.26
CA GLY A 216 11.10 -0.62 -13.03
C GLY A 216 10.39 -1.00 -11.72
N LEU A 217 10.26 -2.31 -11.40
CA LEU A 217 9.74 -2.77 -10.11
C LEU A 217 10.57 -2.26 -8.93
N GLY A 218 11.90 -2.30 -9.05
CA GLY A 218 12.80 -1.80 -8.02
C GLY A 218 12.61 -0.30 -7.76
N ILE A 219 12.56 0.50 -8.82
CA ILE A 219 12.40 1.96 -8.74
C ILE A 219 11.04 2.32 -8.15
N THR A 220 9.95 1.79 -8.72
CA THR A 220 8.58 2.09 -8.27
C THR A 220 8.33 1.56 -6.87
N GLY A 221 8.85 0.37 -6.54
CA GLY A 221 8.79 -0.22 -5.21
C GLY A 221 9.54 0.61 -4.17
N PHE A 222 10.75 1.10 -4.48
CA PHE A 222 11.53 1.99 -3.61
C PHE A 222 10.80 3.32 -3.37
N LEU A 223 10.39 4.00 -4.44
CA LEU A 223 9.70 5.29 -4.35
C LEU A 223 8.36 5.16 -3.61
N GLY A 224 7.57 4.13 -3.92
CA GLY A 224 6.32 3.85 -3.23
C GLY A 224 6.54 3.57 -1.73
N GLN A 225 7.53 2.74 -1.38
CA GLN A 225 7.85 2.43 0.01
C GLN A 225 8.37 3.64 0.79
N LEU A 226 9.16 4.50 0.15
CA LEU A 226 9.59 5.76 0.76
C LEU A 226 8.40 6.69 0.98
N ALA A 227 7.58 6.89 -0.04
CA ALA A 227 6.43 7.78 0.01
C ALA A 227 5.40 7.33 1.05
N ILE A 228 5.08 6.03 1.16
CA ILE A 228 4.14 5.54 2.19
C ILE A 228 4.73 5.67 3.60
N THR A 229 6.04 5.50 3.75
CA THR A 229 6.72 5.72 5.03
C THR A 229 6.62 7.19 5.45
N GLU A 230 6.83 8.12 4.52
CA GLU A 230 6.67 9.55 4.77
C GLU A 230 5.20 9.95 5.01
N ALA A 231 4.25 9.30 4.32
CA ALA A 231 2.83 9.51 4.56
C ALA A 231 2.46 9.21 6.03
N PHE A 232 2.85 8.04 6.52
CA PHE A 232 2.61 7.64 7.91
C PHE A 232 3.53 8.36 8.92
N ARG A 233 4.65 8.92 8.50
CA ARG A 233 5.50 9.76 9.36
C ARG A 233 4.86 11.11 9.64
N HIS A 234 4.31 11.76 8.64
CA HIS A 234 3.79 13.12 8.72
C HIS A 234 2.29 13.17 9.05
N GLY A 235 1.47 12.27 8.48
CA GLY A 235 0.02 12.26 8.65
C GLY A 235 -0.45 11.30 9.74
N GLN A 236 -1.60 11.60 10.34
CA GLN A 236 -2.31 10.62 11.17
C GLN A 236 -2.78 9.46 10.31
N ALA A 237 -2.70 8.23 10.82
CA ALA A 237 -3.08 7.04 10.07
C ALA A 237 -4.54 7.11 9.59
N ALA A 238 -5.45 7.56 10.46
CA ALA A 238 -6.86 7.74 10.13
C ALA A 238 -7.12 8.80 9.04
N VAL A 239 -6.21 9.76 8.86
CA VAL A 239 -6.33 10.82 7.83
C VAL A 239 -5.78 10.33 6.48
N VAL A 240 -4.67 9.58 6.49
CA VAL A 240 -4.00 9.18 5.25
C VAL A 240 -4.55 7.90 4.65
N ALA A 241 -5.04 6.95 5.47
CA ALA A 241 -5.53 5.65 5.00
C ALA A 241 -6.66 5.73 3.95
N PRO A 242 -7.66 6.62 4.04
CA PRO A 242 -8.71 6.73 3.01
C PRO A 242 -8.19 7.04 1.61
N PHE A 243 -6.99 7.64 1.50
CA PHE A 243 -6.38 7.94 0.20
C PHE A 243 -5.81 6.72 -0.51
N GLU A 244 -5.71 5.56 0.15
CA GLU A 244 -5.40 4.29 -0.50
C GLU A 244 -6.45 3.89 -1.55
N TYR A 245 -7.70 4.32 -1.40
CA TYR A 245 -8.73 4.12 -2.43
C TYR A 245 -8.40 4.79 -3.77
N THR A 246 -7.51 5.79 -3.80
CA THR A 246 -7.05 6.40 -5.05
C THR A 246 -6.32 5.41 -5.98
N ALA A 247 -5.95 4.22 -5.48
CA ALA A 247 -5.42 3.13 -6.30
C ALA A 247 -6.34 2.78 -7.48
N LEU A 248 -7.66 2.84 -7.27
CA LEU A 248 -8.61 2.63 -8.37
C LEU A 248 -8.52 3.72 -9.45
N ALA A 249 -8.37 4.97 -9.05
CA ALA A 249 -8.23 6.08 -10.02
C ALA A 249 -6.91 5.98 -10.79
N TRP A 250 -5.80 5.65 -10.10
CA TRP A 250 -4.52 5.37 -10.73
C TRP A 250 -4.59 4.17 -11.67
N GLY A 251 -5.22 3.06 -11.22
CA GLY A 251 -5.39 1.85 -12.02
C GLY A 251 -6.16 2.12 -13.31
N MET A 252 -7.29 2.85 -13.23
CA MET A 252 -8.05 3.24 -14.43
C MET A 252 -7.22 4.07 -15.41
N GLY A 253 -6.45 5.05 -14.89
CA GLY A 253 -5.57 5.87 -15.71
C GLY A 253 -4.49 5.06 -16.41
N LEU A 254 -3.87 4.13 -15.69
CA LEU A 254 -2.84 3.24 -16.24
C LEU A 254 -3.40 2.23 -17.23
N ASP A 255 -4.55 1.62 -16.97
CA ASP A 255 -5.22 0.70 -17.91
C ASP A 255 -5.55 1.40 -19.22
N TRP A 256 -6.01 2.65 -19.15
CA TRP A 256 -6.27 3.44 -20.37
C TRP A 256 -4.98 3.80 -21.13
N VAL A 257 -3.95 4.26 -20.42
CA VAL A 257 -2.68 4.69 -21.06
C VAL A 257 -1.88 3.51 -21.61
N LEU A 258 -1.76 2.41 -20.86
CA LEU A 258 -0.89 1.29 -21.21
C LEU A 258 -1.58 0.26 -22.13
N TRP A 259 -2.86 0.00 -21.91
CA TRP A 259 -3.60 -1.03 -22.63
C TRP A 259 -4.76 -0.49 -23.46
N GLN A 260 -4.96 0.85 -23.50
CA GLN A 260 -6.07 1.50 -24.22
C GLN A 260 -7.45 0.96 -23.78
N ALA A 261 -7.52 0.42 -22.56
CA ALA A 261 -8.76 -0.09 -21.98
C ALA A 261 -9.61 1.08 -21.49
N VAL A 262 -10.72 1.34 -22.20
CA VAL A 262 -11.65 2.41 -21.81
C VAL A 262 -12.44 1.96 -20.58
N PRO A 263 -12.40 2.70 -19.46
CA PRO A 263 -13.15 2.34 -18.26
C PRO A 263 -14.67 2.32 -18.54
N GLY A 264 -15.35 1.30 -18.05
CA GLY A 264 -16.81 1.23 -18.12
C GLY A 264 -17.47 2.29 -17.24
N TYR A 265 -18.77 2.56 -17.50
CA TYR A 265 -19.53 3.58 -16.76
C TYR A 265 -19.50 3.37 -15.23
N SER A 266 -19.62 2.12 -14.76
CA SER A 266 -19.54 1.83 -13.32
C SER A 266 -18.17 2.15 -12.72
N THR A 267 -17.11 1.87 -13.46
CA THR A 267 -15.73 2.15 -13.03
C THR A 267 -15.50 3.66 -12.94
N LEU A 268 -16.00 4.44 -13.91
CA LEU A 268 -15.96 5.90 -13.87
C LEU A 268 -16.78 6.47 -12.71
N LEU A 269 -17.98 5.96 -12.48
CA LEU A 269 -18.85 6.39 -11.38
C LEU A 269 -18.20 6.09 -10.02
N GLY A 270 -17.68 4.87 -9.84
CA GLY A 270 -16.97 4.49 -8.62
C GLY A 270 -15.73 5.34 -8.38
N GLY A 271 -14.93 5.60 -9.42
CA GLY A 271 -13.78 6.51 -9.37
C GLY A 271 -14.17 7.93 -8.98
N ALA A 272 -15.27 8.45 -9.52
CA ALA A 272 -15.77 9.80 -9.16
C ALA A 272 -16.19 9.87 -7.68
N ILE A 273 -16.83 8.83 -7.15
CA ILE A 273 -17.18 8.72 -5.71
C ILE A 273 -15.91 8.73 -4.85
N ILE A 274 -14.89 7.95 -5.21
CA ILE A 274 -13.62 7.88 -4.48
C ILE A 274 -12.90 9.23 -4.48
N ILE A 275 -12.79 9.87 -5.63
CA ILE A 275 -12.16 11.18 -5.75
C ILE A 275 -12.95 12.22 -4.92
N GLY A 276 -14.29 12.18 -5.00
CA GLY A 276 -15.17 13.05 -4.22
C GLY A 276 -14.99 12.87 -2.72
N SER A 277 -14.87 11.61 -2.23
CA SER A 277 -14.62 11.31 -0.81
C SER A 277 -13.27 11.85 -0.33
N GLY A 278 -12.22 11.68 -1.15
CA GLY A 278 -10.89 12.22 -0.87
C GLY A 278 -10.89 13.75 -0.82
N LEU A 279 -11.52 14.40 -1.79
CA LEU A 279 -11.66 15.89 -1.81
C LEU A 279 -12.46 16.42 -0.62
N TYR A 280 -13.53 15.71 -0.23
CA TYR A 280 -14.28 16.03 0.98
C TYR A 280 -13.37 16.02 2.22
N LEU A 281 -12.56 14.97 2.38
CA LEU A 281 -11.65 14.87 3.51
C LEU A 281 -10.57 15.96 3.50
N VAL A 282 -9.98 16.25 2.33
CA VAL A 282 -9.00 17.35 2.19
C VAL A 282 -9.62 18.69 2.58
N ARG A 283 -10.86 18.97 2.17
CA ARG A 283 -11.56 20.20 2.56
C ARG A 283 -11.77 20.28 4.07
N GLN A 284 -12.20 19.19 4.70
CA GLN A 284 -12.38 19.12 6.15
C GLN A 284 -11.07 19.37 6.91
N GLU A 285 -9.96 18.82 6.46
CA GLU A 285 -8.64 19.07 7.05
C GLU A 285 -8.19 20.54 6.85
N ARG A 286 -8.43 21.14 5.67
CA ARG A 286 -8.08 22.55 5.40
C ARG A 286 -8.92 23.54 6.21
N THR A 287 -10.23 23.32 6.32
CA THR A 287 -11.14 24.22 7.06
C THR A 287 -10.72 24.34 8.52
N GLN A 288 -10.18 23.28 9.12
CA GLN A 288 -9.70 23.32 10.50
C GLN A 288 -8.31 23.97 10.66
N ALA A 289 -7.56 24.10 9.55
CA ALA A 289 -6.33 24.87 9.55
C ALA A 289 -6.58 26.38 9.72
N VAL A 290 -7.78 26.84 9.36
CA VAL A 290 -8.14 28.27 9.27
C VAL A 290 -8.89 28.76 10.50
N VAL A 291 -9.50 27.89 11.31
CA VAL A 291 -10.22 28.30 12.55
C VAL A 291 -9.22 28.32 13.72
N PRO A 292 -8.79 29.49 14.20
CA PRO A 292 -8.02 29.59 15.46
C PRO A 292 -8.92 29.17 16.64
N PRO A 293 -8.33 28.68 17.73
CA PRO A 293 -9.05 28.26 18.92
C PRO A 293 -9.76 29.43 19.63
#